data_1f425ece62e84e430cf0b5d3c8fa041f
#
_entry.id   1f425ece62e84e430cf0b5d3c8fa041f
#
_cell.length_a   1.000
_cell.length_b   1.000
_cell.length_c   1.000
_cell.angle_alpha   90.00
_cell.angle_beta   90.00
_cell.angle_gamma   90.00
#
_symmetry.space_group_name_H-M   'P 1'
#
loop_
_entity.id
_entity.type
_entity.pdbx_description
1 polymer ?
#
loop_
_entity_poly.entity_id
_entity_poly.type
_entity_poly.pdbx_seq_one_letter_code
_entity_poly.pdbx_strand_id
1 'polypeptide(L)'
;MKRQIRRSCFETNSSSTHSLTMCLKSDYDRWIKGEVLLFTGSGWRYPEGNKPQKNHFYIKEEAIAFEKSSKYAPSEDFDWNDEDAVMEMLHEDEWYDSDYWDDYYASEYETFEESLTTPNGDKIISFGYYGYC
;
A
#
# COMPACT_ATOMS: atom_id res chain seq x y z
N MET A 1 14.54 9.74 -1.71
CA MET A 1 15.32 9.65 -0.47
C MET A 1 15.47 8.21 -0.05
N LYS A 2 16.60 7.88 0.51
CA LYS A 2 16.88 6.51 0.88
C LYS A 2 17.02 6.38 2.39
N ARG A 3 16.37 5.37 2.95
CA ARG A 3 16.50 5.08 4.38
C ARG A 3 17.38 3.87 4.56
N GLN A 4 18.07 3.84 5.68
CA GLN A 4 18.97 2.74 5.93
C GLN A 4 18.27 1.56 6.56
N ILE A 5 18.58 0.37 6.06
CA ILE A 5 18.01 -0.87 6.56
C ILE A 5 18.96 -1.44 7.62
N ARG A 6 18.42 -1.99 8.70
CA ARG A 6 19.22 -2.65 9.70
C ARG A 6 19.77 -3.94 9.17
N ARG A 7 21.05 -4.04 9.12
CA ARG A 7 21.69 -5.22 8.54
C ARG A 7 21.57 -6.47 9.40
N SER A 8 21.53 -6.30 10.70
CA SER A 8 21.45 -7.45 11.58
C SER A 8 20.19 -8.30 11.35
N CYS A 9 19.16 -7.69 10.85
CA CYS A 9 17.94 -8.43 10.57
C CYS A 9 18.06 -9.38 9.40
N PHE A 10 18.92 -9.07 8.44
CA PHE A 10 19.11 -9.96 7.32
C PHE A 10 19.78 -11.26 7.72
N GLU A 11 20.60 -11.21 8.72
CA GLU A 11 21.43 -12.34 9.07
C GLU A 11 20.74 -13.38 9.89
N THR A 12 19.70 -12.97 10.62
CA THR A 12 19.17 -13.85 11.62
C THR A 12 17.90 -14.48 11.26
N ASN A 13 17.33 -14.30 10.07
CA ASN A 13 16.17 -14.50 10.09
C ASN A 13 15.25 -15.07 9.29
N SER A 14 14.71 -16.11 9.69
CA SER A 14 13.55 -16.74 9.12
C SER A 14 12.25 -16.09 9.55
N SER A 15 12.30 -15.20 10.50
CA SER A 15 11.08 -14.58 11.01
C SER A 15 10.90 -13.14 10.58
N SER A 16 11.81 -12.58 9.80
CA SER A 16 11.64 -11.21 9.38
C SER A 16 10.55 -11.08 8.32
N THR A 17 9.86 -9.95 8.39
CA THR A 17 8.81 -9.61 7.45
C THR A 17 9.31 -8.48 6.57
N HIS A 18 9.04 -8.57 5.29
CA HIS A 18 9.43 -7.49 4.39
C HIS A 18 8.44 -7.34 3.26
N SER A 19 8.44 -6.19 2.65
CA SER A 19 7.63 -5.92 1.48
C SER A 19 8.43 -5.03 0.53
N LEU A 20 8.22 -5.24 -0.74
CA LEU A 20 8.85 -4.43 -1.76
C LEU A 20 7.80 -4.09 -2.81
N THR A 21 7.63 -2.81 -3.07
CA THR A 21 6.77 -2.32 -4.14
C THR A 21 7.63 -1.55 -5.13
N MET A 22 7.46 -1.84 -6.40
CA MET A 22 8.15 -1.11 -7.47
C MET A 22 7.11 -0.46 -8.38
N CYS A 23 7.34 0.78 -8.73
CA CYS A 23 6.40 1.52 -9.56
C CYS A 23 7.10 2.63 -10.32
N LEU A 24 6.40 3.19 -11.29
CA LEU A 24 6.89 4.40 -11.95
C LEU A 24 6.89 5.55 -10.93
N LYS A 25 7.88 6.42 -11.04
CA LYS A 25 7.95 7.58 -10.15
C LYS A 25 6.70 8.44 -10.25
N SER A 26 6.11 8.55 -11.41
CA SER A 26 4.88 9.34 -11.59
C SER A 26 3.73 8.80 -10.75
N ASP A 27 3.60 7.48 -10.66
CA ASP A 27 2.57 6.85 -9.82
C ASP A 27 2.89 7.03 -8.34
N TYR A 28 4.15 6.92 -7.97
CA TYR A 28 4.59 7.16 -6.61
C TYR A 28 4.27 8.60 -6.18
N ASP A 29 4.55 9.57 -7.06
CA ASP A 29 4.29 10.98 -6.76
C ASP A 29 2.79 11.24 -6.56
N ARG A 30 1.93 10.55 -7.34
CA ARG A 30 0.49 10.65 -7.16
C ARG A 30 0.07 10.11 -5.79
N TRP A 31 0.69 9.03 -5.36
CA TRP A 31 0.41 8.44 -4.05
C TRP A 31 0.83 9.39 -2.92
N ILE A 32 2.01 9.99 -3.04
CA ILE A 32 2.49 10.97 -2.05
C ILE A 32 1.55 12.18 -1.97
N LYS A 33 0.95 12.56 -3.09
CA LYS A 33 0.01 13.68 -3.13
C LYS A 33 -1.40 13.30 -2.65
N GLY A 34 -1.63 12.04 -2.38
CA GLY A 34 -2.94 11.59 -1.93
C GLY A 34 -3.95 11.34 -3.04
N GLU A 35 -3.50 11.26 -4.29
CA GLU A 35 -4.39 11.06 -5.42
C GLU A 35 -4.78 9.61 -5.64
N VAL A 36 -3.98 8.68 -5.14
CA VAL A 36 -4.25 7.25 -5.26
C VAL A 36 -3.97 6.56 -3.93
N LEU A 37 -4.49 5.35 -3.78
CA LEU A 37 -4.26 4.50 -2.62
C LEU A 37 -3.48 3.27 -3.06
N LEU A 38 -2.68 2.74 -2.16
CA LEU A 38 -1.94 1.50 -2.38
C LEU A 38 -2.69 0.35 -1.72
N PHE A 39 -3.04 -0.66 -2.52
CA PHE A 39 -3.64 -1.88 -1.95
C PHE A 39 -2.52 -2.81 -1.50
N THR A 40 -2.53 -3.16 -0.22
CA THR A 40 -1.46 -3.98 0.37
C THR A 40 -1.92 -5.39 0.72
N GLY A 41 -3.18 -5.68 0.52
CA GLY A 41 -3.76 -6.95 0.94
C GLY A 41 -3.63 -8.06 -0.09
N SER A 42 -4.15 -9.23 0.26
CA SER A 42 -4.08 -10.41 -0.59
C SER A 42 -5.29 -10.57 -1.51
N GLY A 43 -6.34 -9.80 -1.30
CA GLY A 43 -7.52 -9.86 -2.15
C GLY A 43 -8.51 -10.97 -1.82
N TRP A 44 -8.28 -11.71 -0.73
CA TRP A 44 -9.13 -12.86 -0.39
C TRP A 44 -10.60 -12.53 -0.16
N ARG A 45 -10.88 -11.29 0.23
CA ARG A 45 -12.26 -10.87 0.52
C ARG A 45 -13.05 -10.46 -0.73
N TYR A 46 -12.39 -10.41 -1.88
CA TYR A 46 -13.03 -9.95 -3.12
C TYR A 46 -13.36 -11.14 -4.03
N PRO A 47 -14.41 -11.03 -4.87
CA PRO A 47 -14.78 -12.15 -5.75
C PRO A 47 -13.71 -12.41 -6.81
N GLU A 48 -13.63 -13.66 -7.24
CA GLU A 48 -12.74 -14.01 -8.33
C GLU A 48 -13.10 -13.20 -9.57
N GLY A 49 -12.09 -12.72 -10.26
CA GLY A 49 -12.28 -11.89 -11.43
C GLY A 49 -12.49 -10.42 -11.14
N ASN A 50 -12.62 -10.05 -9.86
CA ASN A 50 -12.78 -8.64 -9.48
C ASN A 50 -12.01 -8.37 -8.17
N LYS A 51 -10.70 -8.63 -8.23
CA LYS A 51 -9.82 -8.43 -7.07
C LYS A 51 -8.83 -7.31 -7.34
N PRO A 52 -8.57 -6.45 -6.35
CA PRO A 52 -7.43 -5.56 -6.48
C PRO A 52 -6.13 -6.37 -6.40
N GLN A 53 -5.09 -5.87 -7.05
CA GLN A 53 -3.79 -6.54 -7.06
C GLN A 53 -2.92 -5.96 -5.95
N LYS A 54 -2.26 -6.86 -5.23
CA LYS A 54 -1.37 -6.46 -4.14
C LYS A 54 -0.25 -5.55 -4.66
N ASN A 55 0.03 -4.51 -3.91
CA ASN A 55 1.07 -3.53 -4.21
C ASN A 55 0.83 -2.74 -5.51
N HIS A 56 -0.44 -2.54 -5.84
CA HIS A 56 -0.83 -1.68 -6.95
C HIS A 56 -1.60 -0.47 -6.46
N PHE A 57 -1.57 0.60 -7.24
CA PHE A 57 -2.25 1.84 -6.90
C PHE A 57 -3.60 1.92 -7.59
N TYR A 58 -4.57 2.48 -6.87
CA TYR A 58 -5.93 2.68 -7.38
C TYR A 58 -6.45 4.02 -6.89
N ILE A 59 -7.26 4.67 -7.70
CA ILE A 59 -7.95 5.88 -7.23
C ILE A 59 -9.01 5.50 -6.19
N LYS A 60 -9.39 6.45 -5.37
CA LYS A 60 -10.34 6.19 -4.27
C LYS A 60 -11.66 5.61 -4.77
N GLU A 61 -12.15 6.10 -5.92
CA GLU A 61 -13.39 5.60 -6.50
C GLU A 61 -13.29 4.12 -6.86
N GLU A 62 -12.15 3.68 -7.37
CA GLU A 62 -11.93 2.27 -7.66
C GLU A 62 -11.88 1.44 -6.38
N ALA A 63 -11.20 1.95 -5.35
CA ALA A 63 -11.15 1.26 -4.06
C ALA A 63 -12.56 1.09 -3.49
N ILE A 64 -13.36 2.14 -3.54
CA ILE A 64 -14.75 2.07 -3.07
C ILE A 64 -15.55 1.04 -3.88
N ALA A 65 -15.37 1.00 -5.19
CA ALA A 65 -16.06 0.02 -6.02
C ALA A 65 -15.66 -1.41 -5.64
N PHE A 66 -14.39 -1.66 -5.39
CA PHE A 66 -13.95 -2.97 -4.89
C PHE A 66 -14.61 -3.29 -3.54
N GLU A 67 -14.66 -2.32 -2.62
CA GLU A 67 -15.26 -2.55 -1.31
C GLU A 67 -16.73 -2.89 -1.41
N LYS A 68 -17.47 -2.24 -2.30
CA LYS A 68 -18.88 -2.53 -2.51
C LYS A 68 -19.11 -3.93 -3.05
N SER A 69 -18.14 -4.49 -3.76
CA SER A 69 -18.25 -5.84 -4.32
C SER A 69 -17.67 -6.91 -3.40
N SER A 70 -17.08 -6.51 -2.28
CA SER A 70 -16.44 -7.43 -1.35
C SER A 70 -17.45 -8.39 -0.72
N LYS A 71 -16.97 -9.58 -0.38
CA LYS A 71 -17.76 -10.55 0.38
C LYS A 71 -18.12 -10.03 1.77
N TYR A 72 -17.39 -9.03 2.26
CA TYR A 72 -17.59 -8.44 3.57
C TYR A 72 -17.88 -6.95 3.45
N ALA A 73 -18.63 -6.58 2.43
CA ALA A 73 -19.01 -5.19 2.21
C ALA A 73 -19.75 -4.63 3.44
N PRO A 74 -19.62 -3.34 3.72
CA PRO A 74 -20.37 -2.73 4.82
C PRO A 74 -21.86 -2.89 4.65
N SER A 75 -22.61 -2.79 5.73
CA SER A 75 -24.07 -2.90 5.70
C SER A 75 -24.67 -1.76 4.88
N GLU A 76 -25.96 -1.92 4.52
CA GLU A 76 -26.68 -0.89 3.77
C GLU A 76 -26.72 0.45 4.49
N ASP A 77 -26.58 0.43 5.80
CA ASP A 77 -26.60 1.66 6.61
C ASP A 77 -25.31 2.44 6.56
N PHE A 78 -24.26 1.89 5.95
CA PHE A 78 -22.99 2.58 5.88
C PHE A 78 -23.10 3.84 5.02
N ASP A 79 -22.65 4.97 5.55
CA ASP A 79 -22.71 6.24 4.84
C ASP A 79 -21.46 6.44 3.97
N TRP A 80 -21.60 6.17 2.69
CA TRP A 80 -20.50 6.34 1.73
C TRP A 80 -20.14 7.80 1.46
N ASN A 81 -20.92 8.73 1.97
CA ASN A 81 -20.61 10.15 1.85
C ASN A 81 -19.84 10.69 3.04
N ASP A 82 -19.67 9.89 4.09
CA ASP A 82 -18.86 10.26 5.24
C ASP A 82 -17.41 9.90 4.93
N GLU A 83 -16.64 10.89 4.53
CA GLU A 83 -15.25 10.65 4.09
C GLU A 83 -14.38 10.04 5.18
N ASP A 84 -14.56 10.44 6.42
CA ASP A 84 -13.76 9.89 7.52
C ASP A 84 -14.09 8.42 7.74
N ALA A 85 -15.36 8.05 7.71
CA ALA A 85 -15.78 6.67 7.86
C ALA A 85 -15.29 5.81 6.70
N VAL A 86 -15.36 6.33 5.49
CA VAL A 86 -14.87 5.63 4.30
C VAL A 86 -13.37 5.39 4.40
N MET A 87 -12.60 6.42 4.76
CA MET A 87 -11.14 6.27 4.87
C MET A 87 -10.75 5.31 5.99
N GLU A 88 -11.46 5.33 7.10
CA GLU A 88 -11.19 4.39 8.18
C GLU A 88 -11.44 2.95 7.73
N MET A 89 -12.54 2.72 7.04
CA MET A 89 -12.84 1.39 6.48
C MET A 89 -11.78 0.97 5.47
N LEU A 90 -11.39 1.87 4.57
CA LEU A 90 -10.36 1.55 3.58
C LEU A 90 -9.03 1.20 4.23
N HIS A 91 -8.63 1.94 5.27
CA HIS A 91 -7.40 1.62 5.99
C HIS A 91 -7.48 0.24 6.64
N GLU A 92 -8.61 -0.11 7.23
CA GLU A 92 -8.79 -1.43 7.83
C GLU A 92 -8.74 -2.54 6.79
N ASP A 93 -9.17 -2.25 5.58
CA ASP A 93 -9.21 -3.22 4.50
C ASP A 93 -7.98 -3.16 3.60
N GLU A 94 -6.91 -2.56 4.12
CA GLU A 94 -5.58 -2.59 3.52
C GLU A 94 -5.40 -1.71 2.29
N TRP A 95 -6.17 -0.62 2.24
CA TRP A 95 -5.98 0.44 1.27
C TRP A 95 -5.31 1.61 1.98
N TYR A 96 -4.08 1.90 1.60
CA TYR A 96 -3.27 2.88 2.35
C TYR A 96 -2.93 4.09 1.50
N ASP A 97 -3.17 5.29 2.06
CA ASP A 97 -2.51 6.47 1.54
C ASP A 97 -1.06 6.50 2.06
N SER A 98 -0.25 7.39 1.53
CA SER A 98 1.18 7.39 1.89
C SER A 98 1.42 7.74 3.34
N ASP A 99 0.64 8.65 3.91
CA ASP A 99 0.80 9.03 5.31
C ASP A 99 0.45 7.87 6.23
N TYR A 100 -0.64 7.17 5.95
CA TYR A 100 -1.04 6.03 6.76
C TYR A 100 -0.04 4.90 6.63
N TRP A 101 0.47 4.65 5.43
CA TRP A 101 1.47 3.63 5.18
C TRP A 101 2.74 3.92 6.02
N ASP A 102 3.18 5.16 5.98
CA ASP A 102 4.39 5.54 6.70
C ASP A 102 4.19 5.43 8.21
N ASP A 103 3.08 5.92 8.73
CA ASP A 103 2.78 5.81 10.15
C ASP A 103 2.68 4.37 10.61
N TYR A 104 2.03 3.54 9.81
CA TYR A 104 1.82 2.14 10.17
C TYR A 104 3.12 1.35 10.18
N TYR A 105 3.91 1.46 9.11
CA TYR A 105 5.10 0.64 8.98
C TYR A 105 6.33 1.24 9.61
N ALA A 106 6.50 2.54 9.61
CA ALA A 106 7.68 3.15 10.18
C ALA A 106 7.74 3.04 11.70
N SER A 107 6.60 2.82 12.36
CA SER A 107 6.56 2.67 13.81
C SER A 107 7.19 1.36 14.27
N GLU A 108 7.16 0.31 13.46
CA GLU A 108 7.64 -1.01 13.84
C GLU A 108 8.70 -1.61 12.93
N TYR A 109 8.87 -1.04 11.74
CA TYR A 109 9.78 -1.58 10.73
C TYR A 109 10.72 -0.50 10.25
N GLU A 110 11.84 -0.92 9.71
CA GLU A 110 12.67 -0.01 8.94
C GLU A 110 11.99 0.17 7.58
N THR A 111 11.92 1.38 7.10
CA THR A 111 11.39 1.64 5.76
C THR A 111 12.50 2.11 4.84
N PHE A 112 12.33 1.89 3.56
CA PHE A 112 13.33 2.28 2.58
C PHE A 112 12.66 2.79 1.32
N GLU A 113 13.42 3.57 0.56
CA GLU A 113 13.00 4.10 -0.71
C GLU A 113 14.22 4.28 -1.58
N GLU A 114 14.19 3.76 -2.77
CA GLU A 114 15.28 3.95 -3.74
C GLU A 114 14.71 4.29 -5.10
N SER A 115 15.45 5.08 -5.85
CA SER A 115 15.05 5.42 -7.21
C SER A 115 16.14 5.01 -8.19
N LEU A 116 15.72 4.66 -9.40
CA LEU A 116 16.65 4.39 -10.48
C LEU A 116 16.04 4.88 -11.78
N THR A 117 16.89 5.05 -12.77
CA THR A 117 16.45 5.43 -14.11
C THR A 117 16.80 4.28 -15.04
N THR A 118 15.81 3.83 -15.82
CA THR A 118 16.03 2.75 -16.78
C THR A 118 16.79 3.27 -17.98
N PRO A 119 17.35 2.38 -18.81
CA PRO A 119 18.01 2.81 -20.04
C PRO A 119 17.11 3.62 -20.97
N ASN A 120 15.80 3.44 -20.88
CA ASN A 120 14.85 4.20 -21.71
C ASN A 120 14.50 5.57 -21.12
N GLY A 121 15.08 5.90 -19.96
CA GLY A 121 14.80 7.18 -19.32
C GLY A 121 13.64 7.19 -18.35
N ASP A 122 12.99 6.05 -18.13
CA ASP A 122 11.91 5.97 -17.16
C ASP A 122 12.45 5.97 -15.74
N LYS A 123 11.79 6.69 -14.87
CA LYS A 123 12.16 6.71 -13.46
C LYS A 123 11.30 5.73 -12.68
N ILE A 124 11.98 4.87 -11.95
CA ILE A 124 11.34 3.82 -11.14
C ILE A 124 11.64 4.08 -9.68
N ILE A 125 10.64 3.92 -8.84
CA ILE A 125 10.80 3.97 -7.39
C ILE A 125 10.55 2.57 -6.86
N SER A 126 11.44 2.10 -5.97
CA SER A 126 11.14 0.92 -5.17
C SER A 126 11.11 1.36 -3.72
N PHE A 127 10.11 0.91 -3.00
CA PHE A 127 9.96 1.26 -1.59
C PHE A 127 9.36 0.08 -0.83
N GLY A 128 9.50 0.12 0.46
CA GLY A 128 8.95 -0.96 1.26
C GLY A 128 9.35 -0.85 2.71
N TYR A 129 9.07 -1.91 3.44
CA TYR A 129 9.43 -2.01 4.85
C TYR A 129 10.15 -3.33 5.09
N TYR A 130 10.90 -3.34 6.20
CA TYR A 130 11.71 -4.48 6.52
C TYR A 130 11.54 -4.76 7.98
N GLY A 131 11.06 -5.94 8.28
CA GLY A 131 10.76 -6.33 9.62
C GLY A 131 11.99 -6.65 10.38
N TYR A 132 11.90 -6.71 11.78
CA TYR A 132 12.86 -7.10 12.46
C TYR A 132 12.86 -8.36 13.08
N CYS A 133 13.95 -8.78 13.44
CA CYS A 133 14.23 -10.12 13.84
C CYS A 133 13.80 -10.41 15.24
#